data_75d35da124f145eb5ce319951835289b
#
_entry.id   75d35da124f145eb5ce319951835289b
#
_cell.length_a   1.000
_cell.length_b   1.000
_cell.length_c   1.000
_cell.angle_alpha   90.00
_cell.angle_beta   90.00
_cell.angle_gamma   90.00
#
_symmetry.space_group_name_H-M   'P 1'
#
loop_
_entity.id
_entity.type
_entity.pdbx_description
1 polymer ?
#
loop_
_entity_poly.entity_id
_entity_poly.type
_entity_poly.pdbx_seq_one_letter_code
_entity_poly.pdbx_strand_id
1 'polypeptide(L)'
;MCFVFVLLFGAARVYAASAYGFETDDLSAEEKQTIWQNINVHRISEFQNLTDFSVPIESFDVSEQGIILLKLKGNIIVVSNEQGRILSCLEFQDEGASYVKWNGTHILLLMERGNLIAELTQNGQMIDMVQEDASSIENNANKWNQISQTKSIHIGDAEYVLQNRRGFLNFFASGFSQLLKKEQNGNTIMLYDSSKQQLARTIGIFALVFFFVILVIAGVIRAVINSRKGTPPWKTQ
;
A
#
# COMPACT_ATOMS: atom_id res chain seq x y z
N MET A 1 -14.01 23.38 -62.71
CA MET A 1 -13.25 22.35 -62.04
C MET A 1 -12.90 22.85 -60.65
N CYS A 2 -13.76 22.55 -59.64
CA CYS A 2 -13.58 23.01 -58.26
C CYS A 2 -12.79 21.96 -57.47
N PHE A 3 -11.65 22.32 -56.98
CA PHE A 3 -10.88 21.50 -56.03
C PHE A 3 -11.42 21.73 -54.61
N VAL A 4 -12.06 20.71 -54.04
CA VAL A 4 -12.44 20.69 -52.62
C VAL A 4 -11.24 20.22 -51.84
N PHE A 5 -10.59 21.11 -51.09
CA PHE A 5 -9.59 20.78 -50.09
C PHE A 5 -10.31 20.25 -48.84
N VAL A 6 -10.31 18.96 -48.66
CA VAL A 6 -10.70 18.35 -47.37
C VAL A 6 -9.50 18.45 -46.42
N LEU A 7 -9.53 19.47 -45.55
CA LEU A 7 -8.64 19.56 -44.39
C LEU A 7 -9.03 18.47 -43.37
N LEU A 8 -8.34 17.36 -43.41
CA LEU A 8 -8.32 16.40 -42.32
C LEU A 8 -7.60 17.02 -41.12
N PHE A 9 -8.37 17.67 -40.24
CA PHE A 9 -7.89 17.93 -38.88
C PHE A 9 -7.84 16.60 -38.13
N GLY A 10 -6.71 15.92 -38.23
CA GLY A 10 -6.32 14.94 -37.25
C GLY A 10 -6.18 15.68 -35.94
N ALA A 11 -7.10 15.45 -35.01
CA ALA A 11 -6.92 15.85 -33.62
C ALA A 11 -5.68 15.14 -33.08
N ALA A 12 -4.52 15.79 -33.19
CA ALA A 12 -3.36 15.39 -32.43
C ALA A 12 -3.77 15.56 -30.96
N ARG A 13 -4.03 14.46 -30.26
CA ARG A 13 -4.11 14.48 -28.80
C ARG A 13 -2.75 14.97 -28.32
N VAL A 14 -2.71 16.21 -27.86
CA VAL A 14 -1.54 16.73 -27.14
C VAL A 14 -1.56 16.02 -25.80
N TYR A 15 -0.77 14.96 -25.67
CA TYR A 15 -0.48 14.39 -24.39
C TYR A 15 0.31 15.43 -23.59
N ALA A 16 -0.39 16.17 -22.76
CA ALA A 16 0.24 16.94 -21.72
C ALA A 16 0.93 15.92 -20.83
N ALA A 17 2.27 15.95 -20.74
CA ALA A 17 2.98 15.20 -19.72
C ALA A 17 2.38 15.62 -18.38
N SER A 18 1.64 14.71 -17.74
CA SER A 18 0.98 14.99 -16.48
C SER A 18 2.01 15.48 -15.46
N ALA A 19 1.64 16.46 -14.67
CA ALA A 19 2.46 16.96 -13.56
C ALA A 19 2.86 15.86 -12.56
N TYR A 20 2.18 14.71 -12.61
CA TYR A 20 2.43 13.54 -11.75
C TYR A 20 3.40 12.51 -12.36
N GLY A 21 3.88 12.74 -13.58
CA GLY A 21 4.76 11.82 -14.29
C GLY A 21 4.06 10.59 -14.89
N PHE A 22 2.73 10.52 -14.87
CA PHE A 22 1.91 9.49 -15.50
C PHE A 22 1.21 10.07 -16.75
N GLU A 23 0.86 9.20 -17.69
CA GLU A 23 -0.06 9.56 -18.76
C GLU A 23 -1.48 9.43 -18.22
N THR A 24 -2.25 10.53 -18.24
CA THR A 24 -3.53 10.62 -17.53
C THR A 24 -4.59 11.32 -18.36
N ASP A 25 -5.84 10.97 -18.10
CA ASP A 25 -7.04 11.65 -18.54
C ASP A 25 -7.61 12.51 -17.40
N ASP A 26 -8.08 13.70 -17.74
CA ASP A 26 -8.76 14.57 -16.79
C ASP A 26 -10.17 14.05 -16.50
N LEU A 27 -10.53 14.03 -15.22
CA LEU A 27 -11.88 13.79 -14.75
C LEU A 27 -12.68 15.12 -14.73
N SER A 28 -13.97 15.05 -14.98
CA SER A 28 -14.87 16.20 -14.79
C SER A 28 -14.94 16.57 -13.29
N ALA A 29 -15.31 17.81 -13.00
CA ALA A 29 -15.43 18.28 -11.61
C ALA A 29 -16.45 17.45 -10.79
N GLU A 30 -17.53 16.99 -11.44
CA GLU A 30 -18.56 16.17 -10.81
C GLU A 30 -18.04 14.76 -10.49
N GLU A 31 -17.29 14.14 -11.40
CA GLU A 31 -16.64 12.85 -11.17
C GLU A 31 -15.62 12.95 -10.05
N LYS A 32 -14.72 13.96 -10.07
CA LYS A 32 -13.75 14.21 -9.00
C LYS A 32 -14.44 14.30 -7.64
N GLN A 33 -15.51 15.07 -7.55
CA GLN A 33 -16.25 15.25 -6.30
C GLN A 33 -16.91 13.95 -5.82
N THR A 34 -17.54 13.21 -6.70
CA THR A 34 -18.21 11.95 -6.39
C THR A 34 -17.22 10.90 -5.90
N ILE A 35 -16.10 10.73 -6.62
CA ILE A 35 -15.04 9.79 -6.24
C ILE A 35 -14.43 10.19 -4.89
N TRP A 36 -14.14 11.48 -4.69
CA TRP A 36 -13.55 11.98 -3.47
C TRP A 36 -14.43 11.74 -2.23
N GLN A 37 -15.74 11.92 -2.35
CA GLN A 37 -16.67 11.60 -1.27
C GLN A 37 -16.64 10.12 -0.89
N ASN A 38 -16.44 9.22 -1.86
CA ASN A 38 -16.34 7.78 -1.61
C ASN A 38 -15.01 7.40 -0.95
N ILE A 39 -13.90 8.07 -1.31
CA ILE A 39 -12.58 7.86 -0.68
C ILE A 39 -12.58 8.33 0.77
N ASN A 40 -13.43 9.30 1.13
CA ASN A 40 -13.68 9.75 2.50
C ASN A 40 -12.40 9.97 3.32
N VAL A 41 -11.49 10.82 2.81
CA VAL A 41 -10.25 11.14 3.52
C VAL A 41 -10.54 11.98 4.76
N HIS A 42 -10.07 11.54 5.91
CA HIS A 42 -10.21 12.30 7.15
C HIS A 42 -8.93 12.25 8.01
N ARG A 43 -8.77 13.27 8.84
CA ARG A 43 -7.61 13.38 9.71
C ARG A 43 -7.83 12.62 11.02
N ILE A 44 -6.79 11.91 11.46
CA ILE A 44 -6.71 11.26 12.76
C ILE A 44 -5.74 12.08 13.62
N SER A 45 -6.12 12.43 14.84
CA SER A 45 -5.29 13.26 15.75
C SER A 45 -4.81 12.54 17.01
N GLU A 46 -5.13 11.26 17.17
CA GLU A 46 -4.79 10.49 18.37
C GLU A 46 -3.33 10.03 18.44
N PHE A 47 -2.64 9.96 17.29
CA PHE A 47 -1.26 9.48 17.19
C PHE A 47 -0.27 10.65 17.20
N GLN A 48 0.82 10.53 17.96
CA GLN A 48 1.86 11.56 18.07
C GLN A 48 3.20 11.11 17.47
N ASN A 49 3.51 9.83 17.54
CA ASN A 49 4.77 9.28 17.09
C ASN A 49 4.56 8.06 16.17
N LEU A 50 5.52 7.80 15.29
CA LEU A 50 5.50 6.62 14.43
C LEU A 50 5.44 5.30 15.23
N THR A 51 5.96 5.29 16.44
CA THR A 51 5.95 4.13 17.36
C THR A 51 4.56 3.78 17.90
N ASP A 52 3.57 4.66 17.74
CA ASP A 52 2.20 4.43 18.17
C ASP A 52 1.48 3.43 17.23
N PHE A 53 2.02 3.23 16.02
CA PHE A 53 1.47 2.26 15.06
C PHE A 53 2.10 0.88 15.18
N SER A 54 1.30 -0.14 14.84
CA SER A 54 1.70 -1.54 14.91
C SER A 54 1.40 -2.34 13.63
N VAL A 55 1.15 -1.64 12.53
CA VAL A 55 0.76 -2.22 11.23
C VAL A 55 1.91 -2.15 10.21
N PRO A 56 1.94 -3.00 9.16
CA PRO A 56 2.99 -2.94 8.14
C PRO A 56 3.00 -1.63 7.37
N ILE A 57 4.20 -1.23 6.91
CA ILE A 57 4.38 -0.19 5.90
C ILE A 57 4.16 -0.84 4.53
N GLU A 58 3.33 -0.25 3.68
CA GLU A 58 3.06 -0.72 2.31
C GLU A 58 3.88 0.07 1.28
N SER A 59 4.02 1.37 1.46
CA SER A 59 4.94 2.21 0.67
C SER A 59 5.44 3.40 1.49
N PHE A 60 6.49 4.03 1.01
CA PHE A 60 7.04 5.23 1.63
C PHE A 60 7.71 6.13 0.61
N ASP A 61 7.85 7.38 0.97
CA ASP A 61 8.66 8.37 0.30
C ASP A 61 9.28 9.34 1.31
N VAL A 62 10.34 10.04 0.92
CA VAL A 62 11.02 11.03 1.76
C VAL A 62 11.27 12.27 0.93
N SER A 63 10.83 13.43 1.44
CA SER A 63 11.08 14.71 0.77
C SER A 63 12.55 15.14 0.88
N GLU A 64 12.98 16.08 0.05
CA GLU A 64 14.33 16.68 0.12
C GLU A 64 14.64 17.31 1.49
N GLN A 65 13.60 17.71 2.25
CA GLN A 65 13.72 18.24 3.59
C GLN A 65 13.72 17.16 4.68
N GLY A 66 13.75 15.88 4.32
CA GLY A 66 13.74 14.76 5.25
C GLY A 66 12.34 14.46 5.86
N ILE A 67 11.28 15.06 5.33
CA ILE A 67 9.91 14.74 5.78
C ILE A 67 9.53 13.37 5.21
N ILE A 68 9.13 12.47 6.11
CA ILE A 68 8.83 11.08 5.82
C ILE A 68 7.33 10.94 5.55
N LEU A 69 6.99 10.29 4.46
CA LEU A 69 5.63 9.94 4.05
C LEU A 69 5.50 8.41 4.06
N LEU A 70 4.57 7.89 4.84
CA LEU A 70 4.30 6.45 4.93
C LEU A 70 2.86 6.15 4.52
N LYS A 71 2.67 5.10 3.74
CA LYS A 71 1.40 4.40 3.59
C LYS A 71 1.46 3.15 4.45
N LEU A 72 0.64 3.11 5.47
CA LEU A 72 0.50 1.98 6.36
C LEU A 72 -0.69 1.10 5.95
N LYS A 73 -0.64 -0.18 6.30
CA LYS A 73 -1.75 -1.10 6.11
C LYS A 73 -2.99 -0.62 6.86
N GLY A 74 -4.17 -0.74 6.21
CA GLY A 74 -5.44 -0.23 6.73
C GLY A 74 -5.75 1.18 6.24
N ASN A 75 -5.15 1.58 5.10
CA ASN A 75 -5.42 2.85 4.42
C ASN A 75 -5.09 4.08 5.27
N ILE A 76 -3.97 4.03 5.97
CA ILE A 76 -3.47 5.13 6.80
C ILE A 76 -2.27 5.75 6.11
N ILE A 77 -2.30 7.07 5.95
CA ILE A 77 -1.17 7.89 5.48
C ILE A 77 -0.61 8.65 6.68
N VAL A 78 0.71 8.56 6.89
CA VAL A 78 1.39 9.26 7.97
C VAL A 78 2.48 10.14 7.39
N VAL A 79 2.47 11.41 7.79
CA VAL A 79 3.55 12.36 7.54
C VAL A 79 4.29 12.57 8.86
N SER A 80 5.60 12.37 8.87
CA SER A 80 6.40 12.57 10.08
C SER A 80 7.71 13.30 9.76
N ASN A 81 8.30 13.88 10.79
CA ASN A 81 9.65 14.42 10.69
C ASN A 81 10.71 13.32 10.85
N GLU A 82 11.98 13.66 10.70
CA GLU A 82 13.13 12.75 10.83
C GLU A 82 13.30 12.11 12.21
N GLN A 83 12.66 12.65 13.24
CA GLN A 83 12.65 12.11 14.59
C GLN A 83 11.47 11.18 14.86
N GLY A 84 10.63 10.92 13.85
CA GLY A 84 9.45 10.05 13.93
C GLY A 84 8.24 10.72 14.61
N ARG A 85 8.26 12.04 14.84
CA ARG A 85 7.10 12.81 15.34
C ARG A 85 6.11 13.01 14.20
N ILE A 86 4.85 12.71 14.44
CA ILE A 86 3.78 12.85 13.44
C ILE A 86 3.43 14.33 13.24
N LEU A 87 3.42 14.74 11.99
CA LEU A 87 2.98 16.07 11.54
C LEU A 87 1.52 16.01 11.05
N SER A 88 1.17 14.91 10.38
CA SER A 88 -0.19 14.62 9.91
C SER A 88 -0.43 13.12 9.85
N CYS A 89 -1.67 12.71 10.13
CA CYS A 89 -2.14 11.36 9.97
C CYS A 89 -3.52 11.41 9.32
N LEU A 90 -3.68 10.69 8.20
CA LEU A 90 -4.91 10.63 7.42
C LEU A 90 -5.36 9.18 7.31
N GLU A 91 -6.66 8.94 7.35
CA GLU A 91 -7.29 7.69 6.99
C GLU A 91 -8.18 7.91 5.79
N PHE A 92 -8.26 6.92 4.90
CA PHE A 92 -9.09 6.97 3.70
C PHE A 92 -9.72 5.60 3.42
N GLN A 93 -10.69 5.56 2.51
CA GLN A 93 -11.37 4.32 2.11
C GLN A 93 -10.94 3.94 0.71
N ASP A 94 -10.29 2.79 0.59
CA ASP A 94 -9.94 2.15 -0.68
C ASP A 94 -9.92 0.63 -0.48
N GLU A 95 -10.46 -0.11 -1.45
CA GLU A 95 -10.51 -1.58 -1.43
C GLU A 95 -9.35 -2.22 -2.21
N GLY A 96 -8.53 -1.41 -2.87
CA GLY A 96 -7.39 -1.83 -3.68
C GLY A 96 -6.04 -1.64 -2.98
N ALA A 97 -4.97 -1.97 -3.69
CA ALA A 97 -3.64 -1.53 -3.31
C ALA A 97 -3.50 -0.04 -3.58
N SER A 98 -2.84 0.65 -2.66
CA SER A 98 -2.57 2.08 -2.79
C SER A 98 -1.18 2.42 -2.30
N TYR A 99 -0.59 3.44 -2.89
CA TYR A 99 0.78 3.88 -2.63
C TYR A 99 0.82 5.39 -2.45
N VAL A 100 1.89 5.88 -1.87
CA VAL A 100 2.08 7.32 -1.68
C VAL A 100 3.42 7.78 -2.23
N LYS A 101 3.45 9.03 -2.71
CA LYS A 101 4.65 9.71 -3.18
C LYS A 101 4.55 11.20 -2.90
N TRP A 102 5.70 11.86 -2.69
CA TRP A 102 5.76 13.30 -2.64
C TRP A 102 5.67 13.93 -4.05
N ASN A 103 4.88 14.99 -4.16
CA ASN A 103 4.89 15.94 -5.28
C ASN A 103 5.15 17.35 -4.72
N GLY A 104 6.42 17.73 -4.63
CA GLY A 104 6.80 18.93 -3.89
C GLY A 104 6.41 18.85 -2.42
N THR A 105 5.45 19.67 -1.98
CA THR A 105 4.91 19.68 -0.62
C THR A 105 3.59 18.93 -0.47
N HIS A 106 3.07 18.38 -1.56
CA HIS A 106 1.79 17.68 -1.62
C HIS A 106 1.99 16.15 -1.64
N ILE A 107 0.97 15.43 -1.25
CA ILE A 107 0.93 13.99 -1.26
C ILE A 107 0.23 13.52 -2.53
N LEU A 108 0.86 12.66 -3.32
CA LEU A 108 0.17 11.86 -4.32
C LEU A 108 -0.29 10.57 -3.68
N LEU A 109 -1.59 10.33 -3.70
CA LEU A 109 -2.22 9.06 -3.35
C LEU A 109 -2.55 8.33 -4.65
N LEU A 110 -1.85 7.23 -4.88
CA LEU A 110 -2.00 6.40 -6.06
C LEU A 110 -2.85 5.18 -5.68
N MET A 111 -3.98 4.98 -6.36
CA MET A 111 -4.95 3.92 -6.08
C MET A 111 -5.07 3.00 -7.30
N GLU A 112 -4.63 1.74 -7.16
CA GLU A 112 -4.68 0.76 -8.27
C GLU A 112 -6.12 0.49 -8.72
N ARG A 113 -7.04 0.41 -7.76
CA ARG A 113 -8.45 0.25 -8.10
C ARG A 113 -9.00 1.54 -8.67
N GLY A 114 -9.40 1.48 -9.95
CA GLY A 114 -9.88 2.64 -10.69
C GLY A 114 -8.79 3.45 -11.38
N ASN A 115 -7.51 3.07 -11.22
CA ASN A 115 -6.36 3.74 -11.83
C ASN A 115 -6.38 5.26 -11.55
N LEU A 116 -6.54 5.61 -10.27
CA LEU A 116 -6.72 6.99 -9.84
C LEU A 116 -5.46 7.54 -9.18
N ILE A 117 -5.17 8.79 -9.44
CA ILE A 117 -4.11 9.55 -8.79
C ILE A 117 -4.74 10.80 -8.19
N ALA A 118 -4.73 10.92 -6.87
CA ALA A 118 -5.22 12.08 -6.15
C ALA A 118 -4.05 12.87 -5.56
N GLU A 119 -4.02 14.17 -5.78
CA GLU A 119 -3.10 15.10 -5.14
C GLU A 119 -3.76 15.72 -3.92
N LEU A 120 -3.11 15.62 -2.78
CA LEU A 120 -3.62 16.06 -1.47
C LEU A 120 -2.66 17.04 -0.80
N THR A 121 -3.22 17.96 -0.03
CA THR A 121 -2.43 18.64 0.99
C THR A 121 -2.07 17.67 2.12
N GLN A 122 -1.09 18.02 2.95
CA GLN A 122 -0.75 17.23 4.14
C GLN A 122 -1.92 17.15 5.16
N ASN A 123 -2.92 18.02 5.06
CA ASN A 123 -4.12 17.99 5.90
C ASN A 123 -5.26 17.15 5.29
N GLY A 124 -5.04 16.50 4.14
CA GLY A 124 -6.00 15.63 3.48
C GLY A 124 -7.03 16.37 2.63
N GLN A 125 -6.81 17.63 2.27
CA GLN A 125 -7.66 18.33 1.32
C GLN A 125 -7.25 17.95 -0.10
N MET A 126 -8.20 17.55 -0.93
CA MET A 126 -7.96 17.28 -2.34
C MET A 126 -7.61 18.58 -3.08
N ILE A 127 -6.54 18.55 -3.83
CA ILE A 127 -6.10 19.61 -4.73
C ILE A 127 -6.57 19.29 -6.15
N ASP A 128 -6.26 18.07 -6.60
CA ASP A 128 -6.65 17.56 -7.92
C ASP A 128 -6.78 16.04 -7.91
N MET A 129 -7.42 15.51 -8.94
CA MET A 129 -7.56 14.07 -9.18
C MET A 129 -7.61 13.81 -10.67
N VAL A 130 -6.87 12.81 -11.11
CA VAL A 130 -6.83 12.34 -12.49
C VAL A 130 -6.97 10.84 -12.55
N GLN A 131 -7.36 10.32 -13.70
CA GLN A 131 -7.37 8.89 -13.98
C GLN A 131 -6.24 8.57 -14.96
N GLU A 132 -5.61 7.40 -14.82
CA GLU A 132 -4.65 6.95 -15.82
C GLU A 132 -5.31 6.72 -17.17
N ASP A 133 -4.65 7.16 -18.24
CA ASP A 133 -5.09 6.88 -19.60
C ASP A 133 -5.06 5.36 -19.85
N ALA A 134 -6.20 4.80 -20.19
CA ALA A 134 -6.36 3.36 -20.47
C ALA A 134 -5.45 2.87 -21.61
N SER A 135 -5.05 3.74 -22.55
CA SER A 135 -4.11 3.40 -23.63
C SER A 135 -2.66 3.31 -23.18
N SER A 136 -2.33 3.84 -22.01
CA SER A 136 -0.96 3.96 -21.47
C SER A 136 -0.69 3.06 -20.26
N ILE A 137 -1.56 2.10 -19.98
CA ILE A 137 -1.45 1.19 -18.81
C ILE A 137 -0.08 0.50 -18.78
N GLU A 138 0.44 0.04 -19.92
CA GLU A 138 1.74 -0.64 -19.98
C GLU A 138 2.91 0.30 -19.62
N ASN A 139 2.88 1.54 -20.09
CA ASN A 139 3.88 2.57 -19.77
C ASN A 139 3.80 2.97 -18.30
N ASN A 140 2.60 3.09 -17.76
CA ASN A 140 2.35 3.44 -16.37
C ASN A 140 2.70 2.29 -15.42
N ALA A 141 2.51 1.02 -15.81
CA ALA A 141 2.81 -0.16 -14.99
C ALA A 141 4.27 -0.17 -14.48
N ASN A 142 5.23 0.28 -15.29
CA ASN A 142 6.62 0.38 -14.86
C ASN A 142 6.80 1.41 -13.74
N LYS A 143 6.07 2.53 -13.78
CA LYS A 143 6.11 3.58 -12.74
C LYS A 143 5.45 3.09 -11.45
N TRP A 144 4.30 2.41 -11.54
CA TRP A 144 3.66 1.76 -10.42
C TRP A 144 4.59 0.76 -9.73
N ASN A 145 5.22 -0.12 -10.52
CA ASN A 145 6.19 -1.09 -10.02
C ASN A 145 7.37 -0.40 -9.34
N GLN A 146 7.89 0.69 -9.89
CA GLN A 146 8.97 1.45 -9.27
C GLN A 146 8.56 2.01 -7.91
N ILE A 147 7.38 2.59 -7.79
CA ILE A 147 6.87 3.15 -6.54
C ILE A 147 6.61 2.05 -5.52
N SER A 148 5.89 0.99 -5.90
CA SER A 148 5.53 -0.12 -5.02
C SER A 148 6.73 -0.94 -4.54
N GLN A 149 7.81 -1.01 -5.33
CA GLN A 149 9.02 -1.78 -5.03
C GLN A 149 10.13 -0.94 -4.38
N THR A 150 9.92 0.36 -4.19
CA THR A 150 10.91 1.23 -3.54
C THR A 150 11.16 0.76 -2.11
N LYS A 151 12.41 0.38 -1.81
CA LYS A 151 12.83 -0.09 -0.49
C LYS A 151 13.87 0.82 0.15
N SER A 152 14.52 1.67 -0.62
CA SER A 152 15.50 2.64 -0.11
C SER A 152 15.43 3.94 -0.87
N ILE A 153 15.64 5.04 -0.16
CA ILE A 153 15.67 6.40 -0.67
C ILE A 153 16.87 7.11 -0.05
N HIS A 154 17.66 7.79 -0.88
CA HIS A 154 18.80 8.59 -0.45
C HIS A 154 18.45 10.07 -0.49
N ILE A 155 18.61 10.76 0.63
CA ILE A 155 18.41 12.21 0.75
C ILE A 155 19.63 12.79 1.45
N GLY A 156 20.40 13.61 0.74
CA GLY A 156 21.66 14.13 1.26
C GLY A 156 22.59 12.99 1.70
N ASP A 157 23.04 13.04 2.93
CA ASP A 157 23.95 12.05 3.53
C ASP A 157 23.22 10.89 4.25
N ALA A 158 21.90 10.81 4.14
CA ALA A 158 21.09 9.78 4.78
C ALA A 158 20.47 8.82 3.77
N GLU A 159 20.43 7.53 4.14
CA GLU A 159 19.70 6.48 3.44
C GLU A 159 18.52 6.03 4.32
N TYR A 160 17.31 6.11 3.80
CA TYR A 160 16.10 5.58 4.42
C TYR A 160 15.79 4.20 3.84
N VAL A 161 15.64 3.18 4.69
CA VAL A 161 15.53 1.78 4.23
C VAL A 161 14.35 1.09 4.90
N LEU A 162 13.48 0.49 4.08
CA LEU A 162 12.45 -0.45 4.54
C LEU A 162 13.05 -1.85 4.68
N GLN A 163 12.77 -2.51 5.78
CA GLN A 163 13.18 -3.90 5.98
C GLN A 163 12.16 -4.70 6.79
N ASN A 164 12.31 -6.02 6.72
CA ASN A 164 11.58 -6.97 7.55
C ASN A 164 12.51 -7.70 8.51
N ARG A 165 12.17 -7.74 9.80
CA ARG A 165 12.94 -8.46 10.83
C ARG A 165 12.13 -9.63 11.41
N ARG A 166 11.75 -10.60 10.55
CA ARG A 166 10.94 -11.76 10.98
C ARG A 166 11.62 -13.10 10.66
N GLY A 167 12.90 -13.09 10.26
CA GLY A 167 13.59 -14.30 9.84
C GLY A 167 12.88 -15.00 8.69
N PHE A 168 12.70 -16.32 8.77
CA PHE A 168 12.01 -17.10 7.75
C PHE A 168 10.53 -16.70 7.54
N LEU A 169 9.89 -16.09 8.54
CA LEU A 169 8.50 -15.61 8.44
C LEU A 169 8.35 -14.37 7.56
N ASN A 170 9.43 -13.77 7.06
CA ASN A 170 9.35 -12.67 6.09
C ASN A 170 8.63 -13.08 4.81
N PHE A 171 8.63 -14.36 4.46
CA PHE A 171 7.87 -14.88 3.31
C PHE A 171 6.36 -14.62 3.40
N PHE A 172 5.82 -14.54 4.62
CA PHE A 172 4.40 -14.28 4.88
C PHE A 172 4.12 -12.79 5.15
N ALA A 173 5.09 -11.91 4.89
CA ALA A 173 4.93 -10.49 5.14
C ALA A 173 4.08 -9.83 4.06
N SER A 174 3.04 -9.09 4.45
CA SER A 174 2.21 -8.26 3.57
C SER A 174 2.67 -6.80 3.56
N GLY A 175 3.95 -6.52 3.73
CA GLY A 175 4.54 -5.19 3.83
C GLY A 175 5.79 -5.21 4.72
N PHE A 176 6.35 -4.04 4.99
CA PHE A 176 7.59 -3.90 5.76
C PHE A 176 7.30 -3.65 7.23
N SER A 177 8.12 -4.22 8.09
CA SER A 177 7.96 -4.07 9.56
C SER A 177 8.77 -2.93 10.15
N GLN A 178 9.79 -2.44 9.45
CA GLN A 178 10.71 -1.43 9.96
C GLN A 178 11.07 -0.40 8.91
N LEU A 179 11.26 0.86 9.36
CA LEU A 179 11.93 1.92 8.63
C LEU A 179 13.16 2.36 9.41
N LEU A 180 14.30 2.34 8.74
CA LEU A 180 15.59 2.77 9.28
C LEU A 180 16.08 4.00 8.55
N LYS A 181 16.72 4.93 9.28
CA LYS A 181 17.57 5.98 8.74
C LYS A 181 19.02 5.60 9.01
N LYS A 182 19.82 5.47 7.97
CA LYS A 182 21.27 5.26 8.05
C LYS A 182 21.96 6.55 7.69
N GLU A 183 22.84 7.02 8.53
CA GLU A 183 23.63 8.23 8.34
C GLU A 183 25.03 7.87 7.78
N GLN A 184 25.67 8.81 7.12
CA GLN A 184 26.99 8.62 6.50
C GLN A 184 28.07 8.22 7.53
N ASN A 185 27.94 8.63 8.79
CA ASN A 185 28.81 8.26 9.90
C ASN A 185 28.67 6.79 10.33
N GLY A 186 27.80 6.00 9.69
CA GLY A 186 27.49 4.62 10.01
C GLY A 186 26.44 4.43 11.11
N ASN A 187 25.91 5.53 11.64
CA ASN A 187 24.85 5.47 12.64
C ASN A 187 23.53 4.99 12.00
N THR A 188 22.79 4.14 12.70
CA THR A 188 21.48 3.66 12.23
C THR A 188 20.42 3.98 13.26
N ILE A 189 19.42 4.76 12.86
CA ILE A 189 18.30 5.17 13.70
C ILE A 189 17.07 4.40 13.25
N MET A 190 16.40 3.73 14.19
CA MET A 190 15.12 3.08 13.92
C MET A 190 13.99 4.08 14.11
N LEU A 191 13.30 4.41 13.01
CA LEU A 191 12.19 5.37 13.01
C LEU A 191 10.84 4.70 13.23
N TYR A 192 10.70 3.45 12.75
CA TYR A 192 9.47 2.66 12.85
C TYR A 192 9.78 1.19 13.10
N ASP A 193 9.06 0.55 14.02
CA ASP A 193 9.18 -0.90 14.25
C ASP A 193 7.86 -1.53 14.71
N SER A 194 7.22 -2.25 13.83
CA SER A 194 6.03 -3.08 14.09
C SER A 194 6.32 -4.59 14.09
N SER A 195 7.59 -4.99 14.09
CA SER A 195 7.99 -6.41 13.92
C SER A 195 7.44 -7.33 15.01
N LYS A 196 7.39 -6.88 16.25
CA LYS A 196 6.87 -7.70 17.38
C LYS A 196 5.37 -7.99 17.21
N GLN A 197 4.57 -6.97 16.88
CA GLN A 197 3.13 -7.12 16.73
C GLN A 197 2.79 -7.97 15.51
N GLN A 198 3.52 -7.78 14.41
CA GLN A 198 3.33 -8.57 13.19
C GLN A 198 3.75 -10.02 13.41
N LEU A 199 4.83 -10.28 14.15
CA LEU A 199 5.26 -11.63 14.53
C LEU A 199 4.18 -12.32 15.39
N ALA A 200 3.65 -11.64 16.40
CA ALA A 200 2.61 -12.18 17.26
C ALA A 200 1.35 -12.55 16.47
N ARG A 201 0.92 -11.71 15.53
CA ARG A 201 -0.22 -12.01 14.62
C ARG A 201 0.07 -13.25 13.76
N THR A 202 1.27 -13.33 13.18
CA THR A 202 1.65 -14.46 12.33
C THR A 202 1.65 -15.77 13.13
N ILE A 203 2.25 -15.77 14.32
CA ILE A 203 2.23 -16.94 15.21
C ILE A 203 0.80 -17.33 15.59
N GLY A 204 -0.07 -16.36 15.88
CA GLY A 204 -1.48 -16.61 16.20
C GLY A 204 -2.23 -17.29 15.05
N ILE A 205 -2.00 -16.85 13.81
CA ILE A 205 -2.60 -17.49 12.62
C ILE A 205 -2.10 -18.93 12.46
N PHE A 206 -0.80 -19.18 12.59
CA PHE A 206 -0.25 -20.54 12.52
C PHE A 206 -0.79 -21.44 13.61
N ALA A 207 -0.90 -20.96 14.84
CA ALA A 207 -1.46 -21.73 15.95
C ALA A 207 -2.93 -22.11 15.69
N LEU A 208 -3.72 -21.18 15.12
CA LEU A 208 -5.12 -21.43 14.76
C LEU A 208 -5.22 -22.46 13.63
N VAL A 209 -4.43 -22.33 12.57
CA VAL A 209 -4.40 -23.30 11.45
C VAL A 209 -3.99 -24.69 11.98
N PHE A 210 -2.95 -24.76 12.80
CA PHE A 210 -2.48 -26.02 13.39
C PHE A 210 -3.56 -26.68 14.26
N PHE A 211 -4.28 -25.90 15.05
CA PHE A 211 -5.42 -26.38 15.85
C PHE A 211 -6.52 -26.98 14.96
N PHE A 212 -6.90 -26.33 13.85
CA PHE A 212 -7.87 -26.88 12.89
C PHE A 212 -7.39 -28.19 12.27
N VAL A 213 -6.12 -28.27 11.88
CA VAL A 213 -5.55 -29.53 11.33
C VAL A 213 -5.64 -30.67 12.35
N ILE A 214 -5.34 -30.42 13.63
CA ILE A 214 -5.51 -31.43 14.68
C ILE A 214 -6.96 -31.88 14.81
N LEU A 215 -7.93 -30.95 14.79
CA LEU A 215 -9.36 -31.31 14.86
C LEU A 215 -9.79 -32.18 13.69
N VAL A 216 -9.35 -31.85 12.48
CA VAL A 216 -9.65 -32.66 11.27
C VAL A 216 -9.07 -34.07 11.41
N ILE A 217 -7.78 -34.17 11.82
CA ILE A 217 -7.12 -35.48 12.03
C ILE A 217 -7.87 -36.28 13.09
N ALA A 218 -8.21 -35.66 14.23
CA ALA A 218 -8.96 -36.33 15.28
C ALA A 218 -10.36 -36.82 14.81
N GLY A 219 -11.04 -36.00 14.00
CA GLY A 219 -12.31 -36.35 13.37
C GLY A 219 -12.19 -37.58 12.44
N VAL A 220 -11.17 -37.60 11.58
CA VAL A 220 -10.87 -38.71 10.68
C VAL A 220 -10.57 -39.99 11.47
N ILE A 221 -9.69 -39.90 12.49
CA ILE A 221 -9.37 -41.06 13.36
C ILE A 221 -10.63 -41.59 14.00
N ARG A 222 -11.47 -40.72 14.57
CA ARG A 222 -12.74 -41.13 15.19
C ARG A 222 -13.68 -41.80 14.20
N ALA A 223 -13.81 -41.27 12.98
CA ALA A 223 -14.63 -41.88 11.93
C ALA A 223 -14.13 -43.29 11.54
N VAL A 224 -12.81 -43.45 11.38
CA VAL A 224 -12.18 -44.77 11.08
C VAL A 224 -12.41 -45.78 12.21
N ILE A 225 -12.26 -45.35 13.47
CA ILE A 225 -12.51 -46.24 14.63
C ILE A 225 -14.00 -46.66 14.68
N ASN A 226 -14.91 -45.75 14.43
CA ASN A 226 -16.34 -46.03 14.45
C ASN A 226 -16.77 -46.96 13.30
N SER A 227 -16.19 -46.78 12.08
CA SER A 227 -16.44 -47.66 10.95
C SER A 227 -15.97 -49.08 11.19
N ARG A 228 -14.87 -49.29 11.90
CA ARG A 228 -14.35 -50.64 12.27
C ARG A 228 -15.21 -51.30 13.34
N LYS A 229 -15.86 -50.55 14.24
CA LYS A 229 -16.75 -51.09 15.27
C LYS A 229 -18.13 -51.49 14.73
N GLY A 230 -18.54 -50.95 13.57
CA GLY A 230 -19.84 -51.23 12.94
C GLY A 230 -19.87 -52.43 11.99
N THR A 231 -18.75 -53.10 11.72
CA THR A 231 -18.73 -54.38 10.97
C THR A 231 -19.09 -55.56 11.89
N PRO A 232 -20.31 -56.11 11.82
CA PRO A 232 -20.64 -57.30 12.60
C PRO A 232 -19.79 -58.47 12.06
N PRO A 233 -19.29 -59.36 12.98
CA PRO A 233 -18.62 -60.55 12.53
C PRO A 233 -19.66 -61.40 11.75
N TRP A 234 -19.37 -61.68 10.45
CA TRP A 234 -20.16 -62.55 9.64
C TRP A 234 -20.27 -63.86 10.38
N LYS A 235 -21.52 -64.19 10.78
CA LYS A 235 -21.84 -65.52 11.25
C LYS A 235 -21.62 -66.46 10.04
N THR A 236 -20.54 -67.19 10.04
CA THR A 236 -20.39 -68.38 9.22
C THR A 236 -21.37 -69.41 9.75
N GLN A 237 -22.40 -69.67 8.97
CA GLN A 237 -23.22 -70.87 9.08
C GLN A 237 -22.49 -72.02 8.38
#